data_c0d6620bef69fd100249059169ee424b
#
_entry.id   c0d6620bef69fd100249059169ee424b
#
_cell.length_a   1.000
_cell.length_b   1.000
_cell.length_c   1.000
_cell.angle_alpha   90.00
_cell.angle_beta   90.00
_cell.angle_gamma   90.00
#
_symmetry.space_group_name_H-M   'P 1'
#
loop_
_entity.id
_entity.type
_entity.pdbx_description
1 polymer ?
#
loop_
_entity_poly.entity_id
_entity_poly.type
_entity_poly.pdbx_seq_one_letter_code
_entity_poly.pdbx_strand_id
1 'polypeptide(L)'
;MEKSDNIGFLYQYIESANPEAEFLEGHDNAILGVATIPRLGECVAYSTGIIVNNLYQEYMDDKSIDWEELDPDMTKDDQAYQMALDFFGHSIYSVSYGEYGPVFIDDMF
;
A
#
# COMPACT_ATOMS: atom_id res chain seq x y z
N MET A 1 -15.26 14.27 -10.33
CA MET A 1 -15.33 12.82 -10.50
C MET A 1 -14.96 12.14 -9.20
N GLU A 2 -15.73 11.18 -8.79
CA GLU A 2 -15.46 10.41 -7.60
C GLU A 2 -14.19 9.57 -7.78
N LYS A 3 -13.42 9.42 -6.70
CA LYS A 3 -12.18 8.63 -6.74
C LYS A 3 -12.44 7.16 -7.12
N SER A 4 -13.59 6.63 -6.69
CA SER A 4 -14.00 5.26 -7.02
C SER A 4 -14.21 5.05 -8.52
N ASP A 5 -14.69 6.06 -9.24
CA ASP A 5 -14.89 5.99 -10.68
C ASP A 5 -13.54 5.91 -11.41
N ASN A 6 -12.55 6.68 -10.94
CA ASN A 6 -11.20 6.64 -11.48
C ASN A 6 -10.56 5.27 -11.27
N ILE A 7 -10.79 4.67 -10.10
CA ILE A 7 -10.28 3.33 -9.79
C ILE A 7 -10.91 2.30 -10.71
N GLY A 8 -12.23 2.41 -10.98
CA GLY A 8 -12.91 1.50 -11.89
C GLY A 8 -12.32 1.52 -13.29
N PHE A 9 -12.04 2.71 -13.82
CA PHE A 9 -11.38 2.84 -15.12
C PHE A 9 -9.99 2.26 -15.11
N LEU A 10 -9.24 2.46 -14.04
CA LEU A 10 -7.88 1.93 -13.93
C LEU A 10 -7.88 0.41 -13.92
N TYR A 11 -8.79 -0.21 -13.17
CA TYR A 11 -8.92 -1.67 -13.17
C TYR A 11 -9.23 -2.21 -14.56
N GLN A 12 -10.17 -1.59 -15.27
CA GLN A 12 -10.52 -2.01 -16.64
C GLN A 12 -9.34 -1.86 -17.58
N TYR A 13 -8.63 -0.73 -17.50
CA TYR A 13 -7.47 -0.49 -18.33
C TYR A 13 -6.39 -1.55 -18.10
N ILE A 14 -6.05 -1.81 -16.85
CA ILE A 14 -5.01 -2.77 -16.50
C ILE A 14 -5.41 -4.17 -16.95
N GLU A 15 -6.65 -4.59 -16.72
CA GLU A 15 -7.11 -5.92 -17.16
C GLU A 15 -6.99 -6.10 -18.67
N SER A 16 -7.26 -5.05 -19.44
CA SER A 16 -7.15 -5.11 -20.88
C SER A 16 -5.69 -5.12 -21.35
N ALA A 17 -4.84 -4.29 -20.72
CA ALA A 17 -3.45 -4.12 -21.14
C ALA A 17 -2.55 -5.24 -20.61
N ASN A 18 -2.80 -5.71 -19.37
CA ASN A 18 -2.02 -6.76 -18.75
C ASN A 18 -2.89 -7.54 -17.75
N PRO A 19 -3.56 -8.61 -18.23
CA PRO A 19 -4.43 -9.41 -17.34
C PRO A 19 -3.71 -10.07 -16.18
N GLU A 20 -2.39 -10.20 -16.25
CA GLU A 20 -1.59 -10.82 -15.19
C GLU A 20 -1.13 -9.84 -14.12
N ALA A 21 -1.42 -8.54 -14.26
CA ALA A 21 -1.04 -7.54 -13.28
C ALA A 21 -1.71 -7.81 -11.94
N GLU A 22 -0.94 -7.67 -10.86
CA GLU A 22 -1.40 -7.94 -9.50
C GLU A 22 -1.83 -6.65 -8.81
N PHE A 23 -2.88 -6.75 -7.99
CA PHE A 23 -3.40 -5.64 -7.19
C PHE A 23 -3.26 -5.96 -5.71
N LEU A 24 -3.07 -4.93 -4.90
CA LEU A 24 -3.08 -5.07 -3.44
C LEU A 24 -4.51 -4.90 -2.92
N GLU A 25 -4.99 -5.90 -2.19
CA GLU A 25 -6.31 -5.82 -1.57
C GLU A 25 -6.29 -4.81 -0.41
N GLY A 26 -7.30 -3.96 -0.36
CA GLY A 26 -7.48 -3.03 0.74
C GLY A 26 -6.74 -1.72 0.63
N HIS A 27 -6.01 -1.48 -0.47
CA HIS A 27 -5.20 -0.26 -0.64
C HIS A 27 -5.51 0.50 -1.93
N ASP A 28 -6.77 0.45 -2.36
CA ASP A 28 -7.17 1.15 -3.59
C ASP A 28 -6.90 2.66 -3.53
N ASN A 29 -7.02 3.26 -2.35
CA ASN A 29 -6.76 4.68 -2.17
C ASN A 29 -5.28 5.05 -2.35
N ALA A 30 -4.40 4.05 -2.35
CA ALA A 30 -2.97 4.26 -2.53
C ALA A 30 -2.53 4.14 -3.99
N ILE A 31 -3.44 3.79 -4.89
CA ILE A 31 -3.12 3.67 -6.31
C ILE A 31 -2.82 5.05 -6.88
N LEU A 32 -1.62 5.23 -7.42
CA LEU A 32 -1.19 6.46 -8.08
C LEU A 32 -1.47 6.43 -9.58
N GLY A 33 -1.45 5.25 -10.17
CA GLY A 33 -1.64 5.11 -11.60
C GLY A 33 -1.03 3.83 -12.13
N VAL A 34 -0.62 3.87 -13.39
CA VAL A 34 -0.07 2.73 -14.11
C VAL A 34 1.41 2.99 -14.36
N ALA A 35 2.24 2.01 -14.05
CA ALA A 35 3.65 2.03 -14.43
C ALA A 35 3.84 1.13 -15.64
N THR A 36 4.39 1.68 -16.72
CA THR A 36 4.73 0.90 -17.92
C THR A 36 6.17 0.46 -17.81
N ILE A 37 6.36 -0.84 -17.65
CA ILE A 37 7.71 -1.42 -17.53
C ILE A 37 8.14 -1.93 -18.90
N PRO A 38 9.25 -1.42 -19.46
CA PRO A 38 9.72 -1.91 -20.76
C PRO A 38 9.86 -3.42 -20.77
N ARG A 39 9.30 -4.07 -21.78
CA ARG A 39 9.30 -5.52 -22.01
C ARG A 39 8.40 -6.34 -21.08
N LEU A 40 7.87 -5.76 -20.01
CA LEU A 40 6.96 -6.45 -19.10
C LEU A 40 5.52 -6.00 -19.29
N GLY A 41 5.28 -4.71 -19.52
CA GLY A 41 3.94 -4.17 -19.70
C GLY A 41 3.50 -3.31 -18.54
N GLU A 42 2.20 -3.15 -18.37
CA GLU A 42 1.60 -2.29 -17.37
C GLU A 42 1.49 -2.97 -16.01
N CYS A 43 1.88 -2.25 -14.97
CA CYS A 43 1.73 -2.65 -13.57
C CYS A 43 1.05 -1.53 -12.81
N VAL A 44 0.45 -1.87 -11.67
CA VAL A 44 -0.17 -0.85 -10.82
C VAL A 44 0.88 -0.18 -9.96
N ALA A 45 0.88 1.15 -9.93
CA ALA A 45 1.80 1.93 -9.09
C ALA A 45 1.08 2.40 -7.84
N TYR A 46 1.66 2.11 -6.68
CA TYR A 46 1.11 2.43 -5.37
C TYR A 46 1.98 3.45 -4.65
N SER A 47 1.33 4.33 -3.87
CA SER A 47 2.02 5.24 -2.95
C SER A 47 2.40 4.49 -1.68
N THR A 48 3.68 4.37 -1.41
CA THR A 48 4.16 3.79 -0.15
C THR A 48 3.66 4.60 1.04
N GLY A 49 3.70 5.95 0.93
CA GLY A 49 3.25 6.82 2.01
C GLY A 49 1.78 6.63 2.37
N ILE A 50 0.91 6.46 1.37
CA ILE A 50 -0.52 6.24 1.63
C ILE A 50 -0.74 4.86 2.24
N ILE A 51 -0.05 3.82 1.74
CA ILE A 51 -0.17 2.48 2.33
C ILE A 51 0.25 2.50 3.80
N VAL A 52 1.40 3.10 4.12
CA VAL A 52 1.88 3.19 5.49
C VAL A 52 0.89 3.97 6.36
N ASN A 53 0.32 5.05 5.83
CA ASN A 53 -0.69 5.81 6.57
C ASN A 53 -1.96 4.99 6.82
N ASN A 54 -2.40 4.18 5.86
CA ASN A 54 -3.53 3.28 6.05
C ASN A 54 -3.26 2.31 7.20
N LEU A 55 -2.08 1.72 7.24
CA LEU A 55 -1.68 0.80 8.30
C LEU A 55 -1.58 1.50 9.65
N TYR A 56 -1.01 2.71 9.66
CA TYR A 56 -0.92 3.53 10.86
C TYR A 56 -2.30 3.80 11.45
N GLN A 57 -3.29 4.17 10.62
CA GLN A 57 -4.64 4.41 11.09
C GLN A 57 -5.29 3.14 11.63
N GLU A 58 -5.07 2.01 11.00
CA GLU A 58 -5.58 0.73 11.50
C GLU A 58 -5.03 0.42 12.89
N TYR A 59 -3.73 0.64 13.12
CA TYR A 59 -3.12 0.43 14.42
C TYR A 59 -3.67 1.41 15.45
N MET A 60 -3.80 2.69 15.09
CA MET A 60 -4.33 3.71 16.00
C MET A 60 -5.76 3.41 16.44
N ASP A 61 -6.56 2.81 15.56
CA ASP A 61 -7.95 2.48 15.83
C ASP A 61 -8.13 1.11 16.51
N ASP A 62 -7.06 0.34 16.64
CA ASP A 62 -7.12 -1.00 17.22
C ASP A 62 -7.12 -0.92 18.75
N LYS A 63 -8.29 -1.16 19.34
CA LYS A 63 -8.49 -1.06 20.79
C LYS A 63 -7.93 -2.26 21.56
N SER A 64 -7.48 -3.30 20.87
CA SER A 64 -6.90 -4.47 21.51
C SER A 64 -5.44 -4.28 21.90
N ILE A 65 -4.79 -3.23 21.39
CA ILE A 65 -3.37 -2.98 21.64
C ILE A 65 -3.19 -2.20 22.94
N ASP A 66 -2.37 -2.74 23.83
CA ASP A 66 -1.96 -2.04 25.04
C ASP A 66 -0.64 -1.29 24.75
N TRP A 67 -0.77 -0.01 24.40
CA TRP A 67 0.37 0.80 23.99
C TRP A 67 1.37 1.03 25.11
N GLU A 68 0.91 1.11 26.36
CA GLU A 68 1.78 1.34 27.50
C GLU A 68 2.66 0.12 27.80
N GLU A 69 2.12 -1.09 27.61
CA GLU A 69 2.89 -2.32 27.80
C GLU A 69 3.93 -2.54 26.72
N LEU A 70 3.63 -2.08 25.47
CA LEU A 70 4.55 -2.30 24.35
C LEU A 70 5.85 -1.52 24.54
N ASP A 71 5.75 -0.21 24.77
CA ASP A 71 6.92 0.62 25.01
C ASP A 71 6.51 1.89 25.76
N PRO A 72 6.70 1.94 27.08
CA PRO A 72 6.28 3.09 27.87
C PRO A 72 7.07 4.37 27.58
N ASP A 73 8.21 4.27 26.90
CA ASP A 73 9.05 5.43 26.56
C ASP A 73 8.69 6.05 25.21
N MET A 74 7.83 5.40 24.42
CA MET A 74 7.39 5.91 23.12
C MET A 74 5.94 6.37 23.17
N THR A 75 5.62 7.41 22.42
CA THR A 75 4.23 7.82 22.27
C THR A 75 3.46 6.78 21.45
N LYS A 76 2.15 6.77 21.63
CA LYS A 76 1.27 5.89 20.83
C LYS A 76 1.46 6.14 19.35
N ASP A 77 1.53 7.41 18.93
CA ASP A 77 1.70 7.78 17.53
C ASP A 77 3.00 7.20 16.95
N ASP A 78 4.10 7.35 17.68
CA ASP A 78 5.41 6.86 17.23
C ASP A 78 5.42 5.34 17.12
N GLN A 79 4.82 4.65 18.11
CA GLN A 79 4.74 3.19 18.07
C GLN A 79 3.89 2.70 16.91
N ALA A 80 2.72 3.31 16.70
CA ALA A 80 1.83 2.93 15.60
C ALA A 80 2.50 3.14 14.25
N TYR A 81 3.19 4.26 14.09
CA TYR A 81 3.90 4.54 12.84
C TYR A 81 5.03 3.55 12.60
N GLN A 82 5.80 3.22 13.64
CA GLN A 82 6.88 2.23 13.52
C GLN A 82 6.33 0.85 13.16
N MET A 83 5.21 0.45 13.77
CA MET A 83 4.56 -0.82 13.44
C MET A 83 4.07 -0.84 11.99
N ALA A 84 3.55 0.29 11.50
CA ALA A 84 3.11 0.40 10.13
C ALA A 84 4.27 0.25 9.15
N LEU A 85 5.41 0.90 9.42
CA LEU A 85 6.60 0.77 8.59
C LEU A 85 7.12 -0.67 8.57
N ASP A 86 7.17 -1.30 9.73
CA ASP A 86 7.66 -2.68 9.84
C ASP A 86 6.74 -3.65 9.10
N PHE A 87 5.43 -3.49 9.26
CA PHE A 87 4.46 -4.33 8.54
C PHE A 87 4.59 -4.16 7.03
N PHE A 88 4.68 -2.91 6.56
CA PHE A 88 4.85 -2.66 5.14
C PHE A 88 6.11 -3.34 4.61
N GLY A 89 7.24 -3.17 5.29
CA GLY A 89 8.50 -3.72 4.85
C GLY A 89 8.51 -5.24 4.80
N HIS A 90 7.95 -5.89 5.82
CA HIS A 90 8.00 -7.35 5.96
C HIS A 90 6.85 -8.07 5.28
N SER A 91 5.67 -7.48 5.22
CA SER A 91 4.46 -8.19 4.80
C SER A 91 3.89 -7.73 3.47
N ILE A 92 4.33 -6.57 2.96
CA ILE A 92 3.85 -6.03 1.69
C ILE A 92 4.98 -5.90 0.70
N TYR A 93 5.99 -5.10 1.03
CA TYR A 93 7.09 -4.80 0.11
C TYR A 93 7.93 -6.03 -0.22
N SER A 94 8.23 -6.87 0.77
CA SER A 94 9.11 -8.02 0.58
C SER A 94 8.41 -9.25 0.00
N VAL A 95 7.09 -9.20 -0.18
CA VAL A 95 6.34 -10.31 -0.78
C VAL A 95 6.65 -10.39 -2.28
N SER A 96 6.83 -11.61 -2.79
CA SER A 96 7.02 -11.83 -4.22
C SER A 96 5.68 -11.89 -4.93
N TYR A 97 5.40 -10.91 -5.78
CA TYR A 97 4.18 -10.86 -6.57
C TYR A 97 4.38 -11.35 -8.00
N GLY A 98 5.61 -11.74 -8.36
CA GLY A 98 5.94 -12.13 -9.73
C GLY A 98 6.30 -10.93 -10.60
N GLU A 99 6.43 -11.16 -11.91
CA GLU A 99 6.89 -10.15 -12.88
C GLU A 99 5.94 -8.96 -12.99
N TYR A 100 4.65 -9.19 -12.79
CA TYR A 100 3.61 -8.18 -12.99
C TYR A 100 3.04 -7.67 -11.67
N GLY A 101 3.81 -7.79 -10.63
CA GLY A 101 3.43 -7.30 -9.31
C GLY A 101 3.37 -5.79 -9.22
N PRO A 102 2.84 -5.29 -8.08
CA PRO A 102 2.75 -3.85 -7.88
C PRO A 102 4.11 -3.17 -7.86
N VAL A 103 4.12 -1.92 -8.30
CA VAL A 103 5.28 -1.03 -8.19
C VAL A 103 5.02 -0.10 -7.01
N PHE A 104 5.98 0.05 -6.12
CA PHE A 104 5.85 0.92 -4.95
C PHE A 104 6.69 2.19 -5.16
N ILE A 105 6.01 3.33 -5.08
CA ILE A 105 6.66 4.65 -5.18
C ILE A 105 6.92 5.13 -3.75
N ASP A 106 8.19 5.33 -3.41
CA ASP A 106 8.55 5.86 -2.11
C ASP A 106 8.36 7.37 -2.11
N ASP A 107 7.23 7.80 -1.60
CA ASP A 107 6.82 9.20 -1.55
C ASP A 107 6.65 9.71 -0.11
N MET A 108 7.42 9.13 0.83
CA MET A 108 7.36 9.48 2.25
C MET A 108 8.29 10.64 2.64
N PHE A 109 8.61 11.48 1.70
CA PHE A 109 9.48 12.64 1.96
C PHE A 109 8.71 13.82 2.53
#